data_c8d137abd5913cf6a1d2a09149fcde28
#
_entry.id   c8d137abd5913cf6a1d2a09149fcde28
#
_cell.length_a   1.000
_cell.length_b   1.000
_cell.length_c   1.000
_cell.angle_alpha   90.00
_cell.angle_beta   90.00
_cell.angle_gamma   90.00
#
_symmetry.space_group_name_H-M   'P 1'
#
loop_
_entity.id
_entity.type
_entity.pdbx_description
1 polymer ?
#
loop_
_entity_poly.entity_id
_entity_poly.type
_entity_poly.pdbx_seq_one_letter_code
_entity_poly.pdbx_strand_id
1 'polypeptide(L)'
;MTIDLCTRGRLIAALFCMGSVAVQAGEWSGQLGGEYRGFFDAPLYTDQHDSYLSTFAQPEYRHVWDNDKQRIAFVAFGRASQYDEARTHADIRELSWQKSGNGYGLRAGIHKVFWGVAESQHLVDIINQTDLVENPDGEDKLGQPMIDLTLVRNWGTLDFFVLTGFRERTFPGREGRLRTPLTVDNRQAVFESSHGRRRVDYALRWHQTLGDWEVGLAHFSGTGRDPRLVPGVGSDGAPALIPYYDVIGQSSLDTQVTKGAWLWKLETIRRAGQGPTYTALTAGFEYTISGIIGSGADLGLLAEYLYDDRGANATTPFQNDVFAGARLAFYDVASSEALLGIIVDRDSNARIVNLEANRRFGKSTKLSLEARWFTGIPVTDLLYSQRQDDYLQLELAYYF
;
A
#
# COMPACT_ATOMS: atom_id res chain seq x y z
N MET A 1 -44.92 20.99 14.09
CA MET A 1 -44.17 19.96 14.83
C MET A 1 -42.73 20.14 14.46
N THR A 2 -42.06 21.00 15.20
CA THR A 2 -40.69 21.48 15.01
C THR A 2 -39.74 20.50 15.69
N ILE A 3 -38.83 19.89 14.91
CA ILE A 3 -37.81 19.03 15.46
C ILE A 3 -36.49 19.82 15.51
N ASP A 4 -35.98 19.90 16.72
CA ASP A 4 -34.84 20.63 17.19
C ASP A 4 -33.54 20.06 16.62
N LEU A 5 -32.80 20.82 15.82
CA LEU A 5 -31.53 20.53 15.20
C LEU A 5 -30.39 21.25 15.95
N CYS A 6 -30.27 21.02 17.26
CA CYS A 6 -29.29 21.77 18.03
C CYS A 6 -28.61 20.95 19.15
N THR A 7 -27.91 19.84 18.82
CA THR A 7 -27.10 19.13 19.84
C THR A 7 -25.94 18.28 19.32
N ARG A 8 -25.39 18.48 18.12
CA ARG A 8 -24.18 17.77 17.66
C ARG A 8 -23.00 18.64 17.18
N GLY A 9 -23.00 19.93 17.54
CA GLY A 9 -22.00 20.89 17.07
C GLY A 9 -20.99 21.40 18.11
N ARG A 10 -20.65 20.64 19.16
CA ARG A 10 -19.79 21.17 20.25
C ARG A 10 -18.67 20.23 20.70
N LEU A 11 -17.95 19.61 19.82
CA LEU A 11 -16.79 18.74 20.24
C LEU A 11 -15.49 19.00 19.46
N ILE A 12 -15.37 20.08 18.70
CA ILE A 12 -14.13 20.40 17.95
C ILE A 12 -13.44 21.70 18.45
N ALA A 13 -13.99 22.43 19.40
CA ALA A 13 -13.48 23.76 19.81
C ALA A 13 -12.69 23.79 21.13
N ALA A 14 -12.29 22.68 21.72
CA ALA A 14 -11.74 22.67 23.10
C ALA A 14 -10.27 22.25 23.22
N LEU A 15 -9.43 22.38 22.19
CA LEU A 15 -8.01 22.00 22.28
C LEU A 15 -7.02 23.10 21.86
N PHE A 16 -7.36 24.37 22.02
CA PHE A 16 -6.43 25.47 21.75
C PHE A 16 -6.36 26.47 22.91
N CYS A 17 -5.75 26.06 24.04
CA CYS A 17 -5.19 26.99 25.03
C CYS A 17 -4.26 26.22 25.97
N MET A 18 -2.99 26.08 25.62
CA MET A 18 -1.94 25.86 26.61
C MET A 18 -0.69 26.64 26.24
N GLY A 19 -0.17 27.30 27.26
CA GLY A 19 0.79 28.36 27.32
C GLY A 19 2.09 28.23 26.56
N SER A 20 2.59 29.38 26.19
CA SER A 20 3.87 29.66 25.53
C SER A 20 5.08 29.30 26.40
N VAL A 21 5.65 28.14 26.15
CA VAL A 21 7.08 27.90 26.38
C VAL A 21 7.71 28.02 24.99
N ALA A 22 8.80 28.76 24.82
CA ALA A 22 9.53 28.86 23.57
C ALA A 22 10.20 27.50 23.27
N VAL A 23 9.40 26.55 22.88
CA VAL A 23 9.79 25.30 22.23
C VAL A 23 9.88 25.64 20.75
N GLN A 24 10.95 25.26 20.08
CA GLN A 24 11.05 25.31 18.63
C GLN A 24 9.74 24.69 18.08
N ALA A 25 8.89 25.53 17.51
CA ALA A 25 7.53 25.13 17.17
C ALA A 25 7.62 24.03 16.11
N GLY A 26 6.96 22.90 16.34
CA GLY A 26 6.84 21.87 15.33
C GLY A 26 6.03 22.39 14.15
N GLU A 27 6.22 21.77 13.00
CA GLU A 27 5.55 22.16 11.75
C GLU A 27 4.27 21.33 11.56
N TRP A 28 3.18 22.03 11.27
CA TRP A 28 1.94 21.43 10.81
C TRP A 28 1.88 21.54 9.28
N SER A 29 1.53 20.44 8.65
CA SER A 29 1.26 20.34 7.23
C SER A 29 0.15 19.32 7.03
N GLY A 30 -0.23 19.06 5.79
CA GLY A 30 -1.20 18.02 5.53
C GLY A 30 -1.88 18.20 4.18
N GLN A 31 -2.90 17.37 3.97
CA GLN A 31 -3.74 17.44 2.78
C GLN A 31 -5.21 17.22 3.12
N LEU A 32 -6.05 17.88 2.33
CA LEU A 32 -7.50 17.68 2.27
C LEU A 32 -7.85 17.33 0.84
N GLY A 33 -8.72 16.38 0.62
CA GLY A 33 -9.05 16.00 -0.75
C GLY A 33 -10.45 15.46 -0.91
N GLY A 34 -10.84 15.38 -2.18
CA GLY A 34 -12.05 14.73 -2.64
C GLY A 34 -11.71 13.75 -3.76
N GLU A 35 -12.40 12.64 -3.81
CA GLU A 35 -12.24 11.59 -4.78
C GLU A 35 -13.60 11.23 -5.39
N TYR A 36 -13.60 11.03 -6.68
CA TYR A 36 -14.70 10.42 -7.43
C TYR A 36 -14.19 9.15 -8.09
N ARG A 37 -14.88 8.01 -7.88
CA ARG A 37 -14.65 6.76 -8.57
C ARG A 37 -15.92 6.34 -9.29
N GLY A 38 -15.88 6.26 -10.62
CA GLY A 38 -16.99 5.84 -11.47
C GLY A 38 -16.67 4.52 -12.17
N PHE A 39 -17.63 3.61 -12.18
CA PHE A 39 -17.50 2.29 -12.80
C PHE A 39 -18.22 2.28 -14.14
N PHE A 40 -17.64 1.61 -15.15
CA PHE A 40 -18.18 1.58 -16.50
C PHE A 40 -19.29 0.54 -16.68
N ASP A 41 -19.22 -0.56 -15.90
CA ASP A 41 -20.16 -1.66 -15.97
C ASP A 41 -21.10 -1.67 -14.76
N ALA A 42 -22.30 -2.22 -14.97
CA ALA A 42 -23.26 -2.43 -13.88
C ALA A 42 -22.67 -3.33 -12.79
N PRO A 43 -23.02 -3.09 -11.52
CA PRO A 43 -22.47 -3.85 -10.40
C PRO A 43 -22.91 -5.32 -10.45
N LEU A 44 -22.02 -6.22 -9.98
CA LEU A 44 -22.31 -7.65 -9.85
C LEU A 44 -23.31 -7.96 -8.73
N TYR A 45 -23.38 -7.11 -7.73
CA TYR A 45 -24.22 -7.31 -6.53
C TYR A 45 -25.15 -6.11 -6.35
N THR A 46 -26.39 -6.41 -5.94
CA THR A 46 -27.48 -5.42 -5.87
C THR A 46 -27.24 -4.29 -4.87
N ASP A 47 -26.35 -4.51 -3.88
CA ASP A 47 -26.04 -3.51 -2.86
C ASP A 47 -24.91 -2.55 -3.30
N GLN A 48 -24.31 -2.78 -4.46
CA GLN A 48 -23.21 -1.97 -5.00
C GLN A 48 -23.73 -0.83 -5.88
N HIS A 49 -22.92 0.18 -6.08
CA HIS A 49 -23.26 1.39 -6.84
C HIS A 49 -22.34 1.60 -8.03
N ASP A 50 -22.78 2.41 -9.01
CA ASP A 50 -22.03 2.74 -10.23
C ASP A 50 -20.96 3.81 -9.98
N SER A 51 -21.07 4.56 -8.90
CA SER A 51 -20.08 5.58 -8.55
C SER A 51 -20.05 5.87 -7.06
N TYR A 52 -18.89 6.35 -6.60
CA TYR A 52 -18.62 6.69 -5.21
C TYR A 52 -17.95 8.05 -5.13
N LEU A 53 -18.41 8.87 -4.20
CA LEU A 53 -17.73 10.10 -3.78
C LEU A 53 -17.14 9.89 -2.40
N SER A 54 -15.93 10.37 -2.19
CA SER A 54 -15.36 10.43 -0.87
C SER A 54 -14.59 11.72 -0.64
N THR A 55 -14.39 12.07 0.62
CA THR A 55 -13.53 13.16 1.06
C THR A 55 -12.58 12.64 2.12
N PHE A 56 -11.37 13.18 2.16
CA PHE A 56 -10.37 12.76 3.14
C PHE A 56 -9.59 13.94 3.69
N ALA A 57 -9.01 13.72 4.87
CA ALA A 57 -8.08 14.64 5.52
C ALA A 57 -6.91 13.85 6.08
N GLN A 58 -5.70 14.37 5.87
CA GLN A 58 -4.47 13.82 6.43
C GLN A 58 -3.63 14.95 7.04
N PRO A 59 -3.91 15.38 8.28
CA PRO A 59 -3.04 16.30 9.00
C PRO A 59 -1.76 15.61 9.44
N GLU A 60 -0.66 16.34 9.35
CA GLU A 60 0.67 15.91 9.74
C GLU A 60 1.29 16.90 10.72
N TYR A 61 1.96 16.38 11.73
CA TYR A 61 2.79 17.16 12.65
C TYR A 61 4.19 16.58 12.72
N ARG A 62 5.20 17.43 12.58
CA ARG A 62 6.61 17.06 12.72
C ARG A 62 7.32 18.02 13.66
N HIS A 63 8.10 17.46 14.57
CA HIS A 63 8.95 18.23 15.46
C HIS A 63 10.33 17.61 15.52
N VAL A 64 11.34 18.45 15.32
CA VAL A 64 12.75 18.05 15.28
C VAL A 64 13.50 18.84 16.36
N TRP A 65 14.38 18.18 17.09
CA TRP A 65 15.18 18.80 18.15
C TRP A 65 16.54 18.10 18.30
N ASP A 66 17.36 18.56 19.24
CA ASP A 66 18.68 18.00 19.54
C ASP A 66 19.62 18.02 18.32
N ASN A 67 19.72 19.18 17.64
CA ASN A 67 20.48 19.35 16.41
C ASN A 67 20.11 18.31 15.34
N ASP A 68 18.83 18.15 15.07
CA ASP A 68 18.22 17.24 14.12
C ASP A 68 18.43 15.74 14.40
N LYS A 69 18.91 15.41 15.59
CA LYS A 69 19.14 14.02 15.99
C LYS A 69 17.88 13.32 16.46
N GLN A 70 16.88 14.07 16.90
CA GLN A 70 15.62 13.50 17.36
C GLN A 70 14.45 14.11 16.62
N ARG A 71 13.45 13.28 16.31
CA ARG A 71 12.23 13.68 15.61
C ARG A 71 11.03 12.92 16.16
N ILE A 72 9.91 13.62 16.30
CA ILE A 72 8.57 13.04 16.41
C ILE A 72 7.83 13.34 15.11
N ALA A 73 7.10 12.35 14.61
CA ALA A 73 6.17 12.49 13.50
C ALA A 73 4.81 11.92 13.92
N PHE A 74 3.76 12.65 13.56
CA PHE A 74 2.37 12.23 13.72
C PHE A 74 1.64 12.48 12.40
N VAL A 75 0.99 11.45 11.86
CA VAL A 75 0.15 11.52 10.66
C VAL A 75 -1.16 10.82 10.99
N ALA A 76 -2.24 11.58 11.08
CA ALA A 76 -3.58 11.04 11.17
C ALA A 76 -4.19 10.98 9.77
N PHE A 77 -5.16 10.12 9.57
CA PHE A 77 -5.93 10.00 8.35
C PHE A 77 -7.40 9.79 8.68
N GLY A 78 -8.28 10.38 7.89
CA GLY A 78 -9.71 10.14 7.96
C GLY A 78 -10.34 10.29 6.59
N ARG A 79 -11.20 9.33 6.23
CA ARG A 79 -11.98 9.34 5.00
C ARG A 79 -13.46 9.16 5.32
N ALA A 80 -14.31 9.91 4.65
CA ALA A 80 -15.75 9.71 4.61
C ALA A 80 -16.14 9.37 3.17
N SER A 81 -16.67 8.18 2.95
CA SER A 81 -17.09 7.67 1.65
C SER A 81 -18.61 7.57 1.57
N GLN A 82 -19.16 7.86 0.42
CA GLN A 82 -20.54 7.58 0.10
C GLN A 82 -20.70 6.05 -0.06
N TYR A 83 -21.74 5.48 0.52
CA TYR A 83 -22.17 4.09 0.41
C TYR A 83 -21.27 3.05 1.13
N ASP A 84 -19.98 2.96 0.87
CA ASP A 84 -19.13 1.94 1.49
C ASP A 84 -18.71 2.35 2.91
N GLU A 85 -19.39 1.77 3.93
CA GLU A 85 -19.08 2.01 5.35
C GLU A 85 -17.66 1.57 5.72
N ALA A 86 -17.12 0.52 5.11
CA ALA A 86 -15.76 0.07 5.39
C ALA A 86 -14.71 1.10 4.94
N ARG A 87 -15.05 1.88 3.91
CA ARG A 87 -14.20 2.97 3.41
C ARG A 87 -14.36 4.27 4.19
N THR A 88 -15.36 4.37 5.07
CA THR A 88 -15.52 5.49 6.03
C THR A 88 -14.79 5.13 7.32
N HIS A 89 -13.56 5.62 7.47
CA HIS A 89 -12.69 5.24 8.58
C HIS A 89 -11.74 6.36 8.99
N ALA A 90 -11.12 6.19 10.15
CA ALA A 90 -10.01 7.02 10.61
C ALA A 90 -8.87 6.14 11.10
N ASP A 91 -7.65 6.59 10.88
CA ASP A 91 -6.44 5.85 11.20
C ASP A 91 -5.29 6.75 11.67
N ILE A 92 -4.36 6.18 12.43
CA ILE A 92 -3.05 6.77 12.69
C ILE A 92 -2.06 6.09 11.76
N ARG A 93 -1.68 6.81 10.68
CA ARG A 93 -0.72 6.33 9.67
C ARG A 93 0.70 6.34 10.19
N GLU A 94 1.02 7.35 11.03
CA GLU A 94 2.30 7.45 11.71
C GLU A 94 2.13 8.09 13.10
N LEU A 95 2.77 7.51 14.09
CA LEU A 95 3.04 8.10 15.40
C LEU A 95 4.37 7.53 15.86
N SER A 96 5.46 8.20 15.52
CA SER A 96 6.80 7.66 15.72
C SER A 96 7.73 8.68 16.35
N TRP A 97 8.65 8.17 17.17
CA TRP A 97 9.84 8.86 17.63
C TRP A 97 11.06 8.23 16.99
N GLN A 98 11.95 9.06 16.50
CA GLN A 98 13.22 8.65 15.89
C GLN A 98 14.39 9.33 16.57
N LYS A 99 15.48 8.58 16.77
CA LYS A 99 16.77 9.09 17.22
C LYS A 99 17.87 8.61 16.28
N SER A 100 18.68 9.56 15.80
CA SER A 100 19.83 9.29 14.94
C SER A 100 21.13 9.56 15.69
N GLY A 101 22.13 8.70 15.51
CA GLY A 101 23.46 8.85 16.07
C GLY A 101 24.54 8.51 15.02
N ASN A 102 25.79 8.49 15.46
CA ASN A 102 26.89 8.13 14.56
C ASN A 102 26.82 6.65 14.17
N GLY A 103 26.39 6.37 12.94
CA GLY A 103 26.26 5.03 12.39
C GLY A 103 25.13 4.18 12.98
N TYR A 104 24.12 4.81 13.59
CA TYR A 104 22.88 4.12 14.00
C TYR A 104 21.66 5.03 13.92
N GLY A 105 20.49 4.44 13.75
CA GLY A 105 19.18 5.02 13.90
C GLY A 105 18.29 4.13 14.77
N LEU A 106 17.46 4.72 15.60
CA LEU A 106 16.43 4.02 16.37
C LEU A 106 15.11 4.71 16.11
N ARG A 107 14.08 3.96 15.71
CA ARG A 107 12.72 4.46 15.54
C ARG A 107 11.75 3.58 16.31
N ALA A 108 10.79 4.17 16.99
CA ALA A 108 9.80 3.45 17.78
C ALA A 108 8.43 4.09 17.63
N GLY A 109 7.40 3.27 17.52
CA GLY A 109 6.02 3.71 17.38
C GLY A 109 5.31 3.08 16.20
N ILE A 110 4.27 3.76 15.71
CA ILE A 110 3.52 3.36 14.52
C ILE A 110 4.14 4.04 13.31
N HIS A 111 4.64 3.28 12.35
CA HIS A 111 5.19 3.83 11.10
C HIS A 111 5.16 2.83 9.96
N LYS A 112 5.49 3.33 8.77
CA LYS A 112 5.60 2.53 7.55
C LYS A 112 7.06 2.39 7.12
N VAL A 113 7.39 1.24 6.59
CA VAL A 113 8.62 0.97 5.83
C VAL A 113 8.21 0.35 4.50
N PHE A 114 9.00 0.56 3.48
CA PHE A 114 8.79 -0.02 2.18
C PHE A 114 10.04 -0.77 1.74
N TRP A 115 9.84 -1.99 1.25
CA TRP A 115 10.86 -2.82 0.63
C TRP A 115 10.39 -3.17 -0.77
N GLY A 116 11.27 -3.10 -1.74
CA GLY A 116 10.98 -3.51 -3.10
C GLY A 116 11.65 -2.63 -4.14
N VAL A 117 11.75 -3.16 -5.36
CA VAL A 117 12.35 -2.51 -6.52
C VAL A 117 11.52 -2.71 -7.80
N ALA A 118 10.62 -3.71 -7.84
CA ALA A 118 9.76 -4.02 -8.97
C ALA A 118 8.63 -2.99 -9.11
N GLU A 119 7.95 -2.98 -10.25
CA GLU A 119 6.84 -2.07 -10.54
C GLU A 119 5.48 -2.73 -10.36
N SER A 120 5.32 -3.96 -10.86
CA SER A 120 4.02 -4.61 -10.95
C SER A 120 3.59 -5.33 -9.69
N GLN A 121 4.54 -5.73 -8.83
CA GLN A 121 4.28 -6.45 -7.58
C GLN A 121 5.47 -6.34 -6.63
N HIS A 122 5.22 -6.01 -5.36
CA HIS A 122 6.24 -5.90 -4.31
C HIS A 122 6.26 -7.13 -3.41
N LEU A 123 6.90 -8.21 -3.88
CA LEU A 123 6.95 -9.49 -3.16
C LEU A 123 7.67 -9.40 -1.81
N VAL A 124 8.69 -8.56 -1.72
CA VAL A 124 9.55 -8.46 -0.53
C VAL A 124 8.94 -7.54 0.55
N ASP A 125 7.92 -6.73 0.22
CA ASP A 125 7.29 -5.77 1.14
C ASP A 125 6.33 -6.47 2.11
N ILE A 126 6.86 -6.89 3.27
CA ILE A 126 6.16 -7.74 4.24
C ILE A 126 5.92 -7.08 5.61
N ILE A 127 6.49 -5.94 5.90
CA ILE A 127 6.42 -5.36 7.26
C ILE A 127 5.03 -4.78 7.54
N ASN A 128 4.54 -3.95 6.64
CA ASN A 128 3.27 -3.25 6.81
C ASN A 128 2.10 -4.03 6.20
N GLN A 129 0.94 -3.90 6.81
CA GLN A 129 -0.29 -4.46 6.30
C GLN A 129 -0.87 -3.58 5.18
N THR A 130 -1.45 -4.20 4.16
CA THR A 130 -2.14 -3.52 3.06
C THR A 130 -3.49 -2.96 3.48
N ASP A 131 -3.83 -1.77 2.99
CA ASP A 131 -5.10 -1.08 3.19
C ASP A 131 -5.95 -1.14 1.91
N LEU A 132 -6.62 -2.30 1.68
CA LEU A 132 -7.39 -2.54 0.44
C LEU A 132 -8.64 -1.67 0.30
N VAL A 133 -9.10 -0.99 1.36
CA VAL A 133 -10.22 -0.05 1.24
C VAL A 133 -9.80 1.25 0.60
N GLU A 134 -8.51 1.61 0.69
CA GLU A 134 -7.98 2.79 0.00
C GLU A 134 -7.74 2.48 -1.48
N ASN A 135 -6.91 1.47 -1.78
CA ASN A 135 -6.65 1.06 -3.15
C ASN A 135 -6.44 -0.47 -3.27
N PRO A 136 -6.97 -1.13 -4.30
CA PRO A 136 -6.79 -2.57 -4.52
C PRO A 136 -5.40 -2.97 -5.02
N ASP A 137 -4.54 -2.03 -5.45
CA ASP A 137 -3.18 -2.32 -5.96
C ASP A 137 -2.21 -2.80 -4.88
N GLY A 138 -2.53 -2.56 -3.62
CA GLY A 138 -1.69 -2.97 -2.50
C GLY A 138 -0.60 -1.98 -2.12
N GLU A 139 -0.55 -0.80 -2.73
CA GLU A 139 0.42 0.27 -2.43
C GLU A 139 0.07 0.99 -1.11
N ASP A 140 -1.22 1.14 -0.83
CA ASP A 140 -1.64 1.75 0.41
C ASP A 140 -1.41 0.82 1.60
N LYS A 141 -0.64 1.29 2.58
CA LYS A 141 -0.23 0.53 3.76
C LYS A 141 -0.70 1.16 5.05
N LEU A 142 -1.08 0.32 6.00
CA LEU A 142 -1.34 0.71 7.38
C LEU A 142 -0.02 0.89 8.15
N GLY A 143 0.03 1.88 9.04
CA GLY A 143 1.17 2.03 9.95
C GLY A 143 1.29 0.82 10.88
N GLN A 144 2.48 0.26 11.04
CA GLN A 144 2.76 -0.91 11.88
C GLN A 144 3.36 -0.47 13.22
N PRO A 145 2.83 -0.91 14.38
CA PRO A 145 3.48 -0.73 15.67
C PRO A 145 4.78 -1.54 15.74
N MET A 146 5.93 -0.86 15.83
CA MET A 146 7.23 -1.52 15.85
C MET A 146 8.34 -0.65 16.43
N ILE A 147 9.45 -1.29 16.73
CA ILE A 147 10.73 -0.67 17.06
C ILE A 147 11.72 -1.18 16.02
N ASP A 148 12.42 -0.29 15.36
CA ASP A 148 13.50 -0.61 14.44
C ASP A 148 14.82 0.05 14.85
N LEU A 149 15.89 -0.72 14.70
CA LEU A 149 17.27 -0.31 14.90
C LEU A 149 18.03 -0.48 13.60
N THR A 150 18.48 0.63 13.03
CA THR A 150 19.33 0.68 11.84
C THR A 150 20.79 0.84 12.25
N LEU A 151 21.67 0.02 11.72
CA LEU A 151 23.13 0.09 11.91
C LEU A 151 23.82 0.31 10.54
N VAL A 152 24.44 1.48 10.36
CA VAL A 152 25.17 1.82 9.14
C VAL A 152 26.65 1.50 9.32
N ARG A 153 27.21 0.66 8.45
CA ARG A 153 28.59 0.19 8.48
C ARG A 153 29.20 0.23 7.08
N ASN A 154 30.53 0.06 6.99
CA ASN A 154 31.22 0.02 5.69
C ASN A 154 30.83 -1.19 4.83
N TRP A 155 30.34 -2.25 5.44
CA TRP A 155 29.88 -3.48 4.79
C TRP A 155 28.36 -3.49 4.50
N GLY A 156 27.67 -2.37 4.70
CA GLY A 156 26.26 -2.20 4.43
C GLY A 156 25.47 -1.69 5.62
N THR A 157 24.18 -1.57 5.43
CA THR A 157 23.21 -1.20 6.48
C THR A 157 22.48 -2.45 6.93
N LEU A 158 22.30 -2.58 8.24
CA LEU A 158 21.56 -3.66 8.87
C LEU A 158 20.41 -3.08 9.70
N ASP A 159 19.20 -3.53 9.41
CA ASP A 159 17.97 -3.11 10.10
C ASP A 159 17.39 -4.28 10.87
N PHE A 160 17.09 -4.06 12.15
CA PHE A 160 16.40 -5.00 13.03
C PHE A 160 15.04 -4.46 13.36
N PHE A 161 14.00 -5.27 13.17
CA PHE A 161 12.61 -4.90 13.47
C PHE A 161 12.03 -5.81 14.53
N VAL A 162 11.37 -5.20 15.51
CA VAL A 162 10.53 -5.86 16.51
C VAL A 162 9.12 -5.29 16.36
N LEU A 163 8.20 -6.09 15.84
CA LEU A 163 6.82 -5.70 15.60
C LEU A 163 5.99 -6.11 16.81
N THR A 164 5.49 -5.11 17.56
CA THR A 164 4.88 -5.31 18.88
C THR A 164 3.37 -5.50 18.86
N GLY A 165 2.76 -5.46 17.68
CA GLY A 165 1.32 -5.65 17.49
C GLY A 165 1.01 -5.95 16.03
N PHE A 166 -0.13 -6.58 15.78
CA PHE A 166 -0.58 -6.91 14.43
C PHE A 166 -1.79 -6.05 14.07
N ARG A 167 -1.86 -5.62 12.82
CA ARG A 167 -3.03 -4.95 12.23
C ARG A 167 -3.59 -5.84 11.12
N GLU A 168 -4.91 -6.07 11.14
CA GLU A 168 -5.57 -6.83 10.08
C GLU A 168 -5.64 -6.02 8.80
N ARG A 169 -5.66 -6.74 7.67
CA ARG A 169 -5.93 -6.18 6.35
C ARG A 169 -7.34 -5.62 6.32
N THR A 170 -7.50 -4.46 5.73
CA THR A 170 -8.82 -3.91 5.45
C THR A 170 -9.40 -4.52 4.18
N PHE A 171 -10.71 -4.59 4.10
CA PHE A 171 -11.42 -5.09 2.93
C PHE A 171 -12.64 -4.22 2.64
N PRO A 172 -13.01 -4.01 1.36
CA PRO A 172 -14.21 -3.29 0.99
C PRO A 172 -15.46 -3.92 1.64
N GLY A 173 -16.40 -3.05 2.02
CA GLY A 173 -17.65 -3.46 2.65
C GLY A 173 -18.65 -4.06 1.65
N ARG A 174 -19.86 -4.31 2.14
CA ARG A 174 -20.93 -4.92 1.37
C ARG A 174 -21.33 -4.10 0.13
N GLU A 175 -21.39 -2.79 0.30
CA GLU A 175 -21.74 -1.85 -0.76
C GLU A 175 -20.54 -1.45 -1.62
N GLY A 176 -19.30 -1.84 -1.22
CA GLY A 176 -18.07 -1.54 -1.96
C GLY A 176 -17.92 -2.38 -3.23
N ARG A 177 -17.37 -1.79 -4.29
CA ARG A 177 -16.85 -2.50 -5.47
C ARG A 177 -15.45 -3.02 -5.19
N LEU A 178 -14.83 -3.77 -6.11
CA LEU A 178 -13.48 -4.34 -5.99
C LEU A 178 -13.34 -5.28 -4.80
N ARG A 179 -14.36 -6.06 -4.50
CA ARG A 179 -14.43 -7.00 -3.38
C ARG A 179 -14.56 -8.45 -3.81
N THR A 180 -14.30 -9.33 -2.87
CA THR A 180 -14.59 -10.76 -2.98
C THR A 180 -16.10 -11.05 -3.09
N PRO A 181 -16.52 -12.23 -3.61
CA PRO A 181 -17.94 -12.57 -3.76
C PRO A 181 -18.73 -12.48 -2.45
N LEU A 182 -18.15 -12.94 -1.36
CA LEU A 182 -18.66 -12.75 0.01
C LEU A 182 -17.86 -11.63 0.69
N THR A 183 -18.50 -10.86 1.55
CA THR A 183 -17.80 -9.87 2.38
C THR A 183 -16.85 -10.53 3.37
N VAL A 184 -15.74 -9.84 3.70
CA VAL A 184 -14.79 -10.33 4.70
C VAL A 184 -15.15 -9.75 6.06
N ASP A 185 -15.36 -10.62 7.07
CA ASP A 185 -15.62 -10.19 8.45
C ASP A 185 -14.35 -10.22 9.31
N ASN A 186 -13.65 -9.11 9.39
CA ASN A 186 -12.45 -8.94 10.22
C ASN A 186 -12.73 -9.06 11.73
N ARG A 187 -13.97 -8.88 12.19
CA ARG A 187 -14.30 -9.04 13.62
C ARG A 187 -14.15 -10.48 14.10
N GLN A 188 -14.19 -11.42 13.17
CA GLN A 188 -14.00 -12.85 13.42
C GLN A 188 -12.64 -13.37 12.99
N ALA A 189 -11.67 -12.47 12.70
CA ALA A 189 -10.32 -12.86 12.29
C ALA A 189 -9.73 -13.92 13.24
N VAL A 190 -9.22 -14.99 12.65
CA VAL A 190 -8.59 -16.12 13.34
C VAL A 190 -7.07 -16.03 13.18
N PHE A 191 -6.35 -16.35 14.23
CA PHE A 191 -4.89 -16.35 14.25
C PHE A 191 -4.37 -17.75 14.61
N GLU A 192 -3.39 -18.25 13.88
CA GLU A 192 -2.71 -19.48 14.23
C GLU A 192 -2.01 -19.37 15.60
N SER A 193 -1.40 -18.22 15.86
CA SER A 193 -0.77 -17.96 17.15
C SER A 193 -1.80 -17.75 18.26
N SER A 194 -1.65 -18.42 19.39
CA SER A 194 -2.48 -18.20 20.59
C SER A 194 -2.38 -16.78 21.16
N HIS A 195 -1.34 -16.01 20.79
CA HIS A 195 -1.20 -14.62 21.18
C HIS A 195 -2.01 -13.66 20.28
N GLY A 196 -2.57 -14.15 19.17
CA GLY A 196 -3.38 -13.37 18.24
C GLY A 196 -2.68 -12.09 17.80
N ARG A 197 -3.38 -10.95 17.84
CA ARG A 197 -2.86 -9.62 17.50
C ARG A 197 -1.68 -9.14 18.36
N ARG A 198 -1.43 -9.78 19.52
CA ARG A 198 -0.35 -9.41 20.44
C ARG A 198 0.92 -10.22 20.24
N ARG A 199 0.96 -11.07 19.21
CA ARG A 199 2.20 -11.76 18.85
C ARG A 199 3.27 -10.74 18.52
N VAL A 200 4.48 -10.96 19.03
CA VAL A 200 5.67 -10.17 18.66
C VAL A 200 6.33 -10.88 17.48
N ASP A 201 6.50 -10.13 16.39
CA ASP A 201 7.12 -10.59 15.16
C ASP A 201 8.48 -9.91 14.98
N TYR A 202 9.35 -10.50 14.17
CA TYR A 202 10.71 -10.04 13.97
C TYR A 202 11.07 -9.99 12.48
N ALA A 203 11.89 -8.99 12.12
CA ALA A 203 12.52 -8.98 10.82
C ALA A 203 13.96 -8.48 10.92
N LEU A 204 14.78 -8.94 9.99
CA LEU A 204 16.16 -8.53 9.79
C LEU A 204 16.35 -8.24 8.31
N ARG A 205 16.92 -7.08 7.98
CA ARG A 205 17.28 -6.70 6.61
C ARG A 205 18.70 -6.20 6.56
N TRP A 206 19.47 -6.72 5.64
CA TRP A 206 20.75 -6.16 5.23
C TRP A 206 20.61 -5.60 3.82
N HIS A 207 21.14 -4.40 3.59
CA HIS A 207 21.19 -3.82 2.26
C HIS A 207 22.47 -3.03 2.03
N GLN A 208 22.93 -2.98 0.78
CA GLN A 208 24.12 -2.28 0.39
C GLN A 208 24.13 -1.93 -1.10
N THR A 209 24.79 -0.80 -1.44
CA THR A 209 25.17 -0.45 -2.81
C THR A 209 26.56 -0.97 -3.10
N LEU A 210 26.71 -1.82 -4.12
CA LEU A 210 27.94 -2.46 -4.58
C LEU A 210 28.24 -2.05 -6.02
N GLY A 211 28.93 -0.93 -6.20
CA GLY A 211 29.13 -0.31 -7.53
C GLY A 211 27.78 0.15 -8.10
N ASP A 212 27.38 -0.42 -9.24
CA ASP A 212 26.09 -0.11 -9.89
C ASP A 212 24.91 -0.92 -9.34
N TRP A 213 25.17 -1.88 -8.42
CA TRP A 213 24.17 -2.76 -7.85
C TRP A 213 23.67 -2.25 -6.52
N GLU A 214 22.37 -2.32 -6.31
CA GLU A 214 21.74 -2.25 -5.01
C GLU A 214 21.20 -3.63 -4.66
N VAL A 215 21.52 -4.11 -3.46
CA VAL A 215 21.16 -5.47 -3.01
C VAL A 215 20.56 -5.38 -1.63
N GLY A 216 19.42 -6.03 -1.44
CA GLY A 216 18.75 -6.21 -0.15
C GLY A 216 18.49 -7.68 0.11
N LEU A 217 18.82 -8.15 1.32
CA LEU A 217 18.50 -9.47 1.83
C LEU A 217 17.71 -9.33 3.11
N ALA A 218 16.58 -10.01 3.24
CA ALA A 218 15.81 -9.95 4.47
C ALA A 218 15.24 -11.30 4.89
N HIS A 219 14.96 -11.40 6.18
CA HIS A 219 14.20 -12.51 6.75
C HIS A 219 13.14 -11.95 7.72
N PHE A 220 11.90 -12.40 7.53
CA PHE A 220 10.75 -12.09 8.38
C PHE A 220 10.27 -13.38 9.05
N SER A 221 9.94 -13.31 10.35
CA SER A 221 9.30 -14.37 11.10
C SER A 221 8.16 -13.81 11.92
N GLY A 222 6.94 -14.14 11.56
CA GLY A 222 5.77 -13.54 12.19
C GLY A 222 4.43 -13.90 11.57
N THR A 223 3.41 -13.16 11.95
CA THR A 223 2.05 -13.27 11.40
C THR A 223 2.03 -12.79 9.96
N GLY A 224 1.55 -13.63 9.04
CA GLY A 224 1.47 -13.31 7.61
C GLY A 224 0.58 -12.10 7.33
N ARG A 225 0.94 -11.27 6.33
CA ARG A 225 0.13 -10.11 5.93
C ARG A 225 -0.98 -10.49 4.96
N ASP A 226 -0.87 -11.65 4.30
CA ASP A 226 -1.85 -12.17 3.36
C ASP A 226 -2.67 -13.27 4.05
N PRO A 227 -3.90 -12.98 4.56
CA PRO A 227 -4.71 -13.99 5.22
C PRO A 227 -5.29 -14.97 4.22
N ARG A 228 -5.46 -16.23 4.63
CA ARG A 228 -6.37 -17.14 3.94
C ARG A 228 -7.80 -16.74 4.25
N LEU A 229 -8.62 -16.59 3.22
CA LEU A 229 -10.04 -16.26 3.35
C LEU A 229 -10.86 -17.56 3.38
N VAL A 230 -11.40 -17.89 4.56
CA VAL A 230 -12.12 -19.16 4.77
C VAL A 230 -13.63 -18.89 4.79
N PRO A 231 -14.43 -19.59 3.97
CA PRO A 231 -15.89 -19.47 4.03
C PRO A 231 -16.43 -19.79 5.43
N GLY A 232 -17.35 -18.96 5.93
CA GLY A 232 -17.95 -19.09 7.25
C GLY A 232 -19.24 -18.29 7.38
N VAL A 233 -19.66 -18.05 8.61
CA VAL A 233 -20.82 -17.22 8.94
C VAL A 233 -20.31 -15.97 9.64
N GLY A 234 -20.68 -14.82 9.12
CA GLY A 234 -20.33 -13.51 9.66
C GLY A 234 -20.97 -13.23 11.02
N SER A 235 -20.48 -12.22 11.69
CA SER A 235 -21.01 -11.76 12.98
C SER A 235 -22.45 -11.26 12.91
N ASP A 236 -22.95 -10.99 11.71
CA ASP A 236 -24.36 -10.64 11.39
C ASP A 236 -25.23 -11.86 11.06
N GLY A 237 -24.67 -13.08 11.05
CA GLY A 237 -25.32 -14.31 10.69
C GLY A 237 -25.39 -14.60 9.19
N ALA A 238 -24.86 -13.73 8.32
CA ALA A 238 -24.82 -13.93 6.88
C ALA A 238 -23.57 -14.75 6.46
N PRO A 239 -23.58 -15.41 5.29
CA PRO A 239 -22.36 -15.99 4.72
C PRO A 239 -21.27 -14.93 4.54
N ALA A 240 -20.07 -15.24 5.02
CA ALA A 240 -18.91 -14.34 4.97
C ALA A 240 -17.61 -15.10 4.75
N LEU A 241 -16.54 -14.39 4.41
CA LEU A 241 -15.17 -14.89 4.46
C LEU A 241 -14.54 -14.47 5.78
N ILE A 242 -13.94 -15.43 6.47
CA ILE A 242 -13.25 -15.21 7.74
C ILE A 242 -11.75 -15.21 7.46
N PRO A 243 -11.02 -14.11 7.73
CA PRO A 243 -9.59 -14.06 7.52
C PRO A 243 -8.85 -14.90 8.56
N TYR A 244 -8.01 -15.81 8.08
CA TYR A 244 -7.14 -16.65 8.90
C TYR A 244 -5.69 -16.25 8.68
N TYR A 245 -5.02 -15.81 9.76
CA TYR A 245 -3.64 -15.33 9.73
C TYR A 245 -2.68 -16.41 10.23
N ASP A 246 -1.94 -16.98 9.30
CA ASP A 246 -0.91 -17.99 9.57
C ASP A 246 0.36 -17.33 10.10
N VAL A 247 1.17 -18.11 10.83
CA VAL A 247 2.53 -17.73 11.21
C VAL A 247 3.49 -18.18 10.11
N ILE A 248 4.23 -17.25 9.55
CA ILE A 248 5.11 -17.51 8.41
C ILE A 248 6.57 -17.20 8.72
N GLY A 249 7.45 -17.83 7.96
CA GLY A 249 8.84 -17.44 7.79
C GLY A 249 9.06 -17.08 6.32
N GLN A 250 9.56 -15.87 6.03
CA GLN A 250 9.87 -15.42 4.67
C GLN A 250 11.29 -14.93 4.58
N SER A 251 12.08 -15.52 3.69
CA SER A 251 13.37 -14.98 3.25
C SER A 251 13.21 -14.30 1.91
N SER A 252 13.84 -13.16 1.71
CA SER A 252 13.71 -12.36 0.51
C SER A 252 15.05 -11.80 0.02
N LEU A 253 15.13 -11.61 -1.29
CA LEU A 253 16.19 -10.90 -1.99
C LEU A 253 15.51 -9.88 -2.91
N ASP A 254 15.95 -8.64 -2.85
CA ASP A 254 15.69 -7.61 -3.84
C ASP A 254 17.02 -7.07 -4.37
N THR A 255 17.09 -6.81 -5.66
CA THR A 255 18.27 -6.20 -6.27
C THR A 255 17.89 -5.43 -7.52
N GLN A 256 18.62 -4.34 -7.72
CA GLN A 256 18.55 -3.59 -8.96
C GLN A 256 19.94 -3.16 -9.41
N VAL A 257 20.10 -2.97 -10.72
CA VAL A 257 21.34 -2.45 -11.33
C VAL A 257 21.05 -1.51 -12.45
N THR A 258 21.69 -0.32 -12.39
CA THR A 258 21.60 0.70 -13.45
C THR A 258 22.81 0.58 -14.37
N LYS A 259 22.56 0.37 -15.67
CA LYS A 259 23.59 0.31 -16.71
C LYS A 259 23.19 1.16 -17.93
N GLY A 260 23.73 2.37 -18.03
CA GLY A 260 23.32 3.34 -19.04
C GLY A 260 21.84 3.69 -18.88
N ALA A 261 21.03 3.45 -19.92
CA ALA A 261 19.59 3.69 -19.92
C ALA A 261 18.76 2.52 -19.34
N TRP A 262 19.39 1.43 -18.93
CA TRP A 262 18.73 0.23 -18.42
C TRP A 262 18.76 0.21 -16.90
N LEU A 263 17.61 -0.06 -16.28
CA LEU A 263 17.45 -0.40 -14.88
C LEU A 263 16.88 -1.83 -14.81
N TRP A 264 17.69 -2.80 -14.39
CA TRP A 264 17.27 -4.17 -14.20
C TRP A 264 16.83 -4.37 -12.76
N LYS A 265 15.75 -5.14 -12.54
CA LYS A 265 15.09 -5.33 -11.25
C LYS A 265 14.82 -6.80 -11.00
N LEU A 266 14.98 -7.24 -9.76
CA LEU A 266 14.62 -8.58 -9.31
C LEU A 266 14.15 -8.53 -7.87
N GLU A 267 12.99 -9.10 -7.60
CA GLU A 267 12.53 -9.50 -6.27
C GLU A 267 12.26 -10.99 -6.24
N THR A 268 12.68 -11.67 -5.18
CA THR A 268 12.30 -13.07 -4.96
C THR A 268 12.11 -13.35 -3.49
N ILE A 269 11.17 -14.23 -3.20
CA ILE A 269 10.86 -14.69 -1.85
C ILE A 269 10.83 -16.22 -1.79
N ARG A 270 11.18 -16.75 -0.61
CA ARG A 270 10.86 -18.11 -0.21
C ARG A 270 10.08 -18.04 1.09
N ARG A 271 8.83 -18.53 1.07
CA ARG A 271 7.90 -18.44 2.20
C ARG A 271 7.44 -19.83 2.64
N ALA A 272 7.43 -20.04 3.96
CA ALA A 272 6.91 -21.22 4.65
C ALA A 272 5.88 -20.81 5.71
N GLY A 273 5.03 -21.75 6.17
CA GLY A 273 4.05 -21.54 7.23
C GLY A 273 2.61 -21.39 6.75
N GLN A 274 2.38 -21.08 5.46
CA GLN A 274 1.05 -20.94 4.87
C GLN A 274 0.82 -22.06 3.84
N GLY A 275 0.78 -23.31 4.29
CA GLY A 275 0.76 -24.49 3.44
C GLY A 275 2.16 -24.95 3.00
N PRO A 276 2.32 -25.58 1.83
CA PRO A 276 3.63 -25.94 1.31
C PRO A 276 4.55 -24.74 1.14
N THR A 277 5.85 -24.95 1.42
CA THR A 277 6.85 -23.90 1.15
C THR A 277 6.90 -23.59 -0.33
N TYR A 278 6.92 -22.31 -0.68
CA TYR A 278 6.92 -21.86 -2.06
C TYR A 278 7.95 -20.76 -2.32
N THR A 279 8.23 -20.55 -3.59
CA THR A 279 9.09 -19.49 -4.11
C THR A 279 8.31 -18.65 -5.12
N ALA A 280 8.38 -17.33 -4.98
CA ALA A 280 7.85 -16.41 -5.97
C ALA A 280 8.94 -15.41 -6.38
N LEU A 281 8.84 -14.90 -7.61
CA LEU A 281 9.77 -13.90 -8.13
C LEU A 281 9.05 -12.89 -9.04
N THR A 282 9.55 -11.67 -9.06
CA THR A 282 9.27 -10.63 -10.06
C THR A 282 10.60 -10.14 -10.58
N ALA A 283 10.81 -10.23 -11.90
CA ALA A 283 12.06 -9.83 -12.54
C ALA A 283 11.80 -9.09 -13.84
N GLY A 284 12.54 -8.02 -14.07
CA GLY A 284 12.33 -7.23 -15.27
C GLY A 284 13.32 -6.09 -15.45
N PHE A 285 12.89 -5.12 -16.23
CA PHE A 285 13.71 -3.94 -16.52
C PHE A 285 12.84 -2.72 -16.83
N GLU A 286 13.46 -1.55 -16.69
CA GLU A 286 13.02 -0.29 -17.27
C GLU A 286 14.11 0.26 -18.20
N TYR A 287 13.73 0.69 -19.41
CA TYR A 287 14.61 1.32 -20.37
C TYR A 287 14.17 2.77 -20.59
N THR A 288 15.02 3.74 -20.27
CA THR A 288 14.71 5.17 -20.35
C THR A 288 15.18 5.77 -21.67
N ILE A 289 14.25 6.38 -22.41
CA ILE A 289 14.50 7.19 -23.60
C ILE A 289 14.34 8.65 -23.19
N SER A 290 15.45 9.37 -23.08
CA SER A 290 15.45 10.75 -22.62
C SER A 290 15.15 11.75 -23.74
N GLY A 291 14.44 12.84 -23.39
CA GLY A 291 14.21 13.97 -24.29
C GLY A 291 13.31 13.67 -25.48
N ILE A 292 12.25 12.87 -25.28
CA ILE A 292 11.34 12.52 -26.39
C ILE A 292 10.61 13.73 -26.96
N ILE A 293 10.28 13.66 -28.28
CA ILE A 293 9.51 14.68 -29.03
C ILE A 293 10.15 16.09 -28.95
N GLY A 294 11.48 16.15 -28.76
CA GLY A 294 12.18 17.44 -28.64
C GLY A 294 11.82 18.25 -27.39
N SER A 295 11.25 17.58 -26.38
CA SER A 295 10.91 18.11 -25.06
C SER A 295 11.91 17.67 -24.00
N GLY A 296 11.79 18.17 -22.77
CA GLY A 296 12.53 17.67 -21.62
C GLY A 296 11.94 16.38 -21.03
N ALA A 297 10.93 15.77 -21.66
CA ALA A 297 10.25 14.60 -21.12
C ALA A 297 11.01 13.30 -21.44
N ASP A 298 10.99 12.36 -20.50
CA ASP A 298 11.55 11.02 -20.66
C ASP A 298 10.43 9.98 -20.77
N LEU A 299 10.69 8.93 -21.57
CA LEU A 299 9.84 7.77 -21.71
C LEU A 299 10.56 6.53 -21.16
N GLY A 300 10.07 5.96 -20.08
CA GLY A 300 10.48 4.65 -19.56
C GLY A 300 9.63 3.55 -20.19
N LEU A 301 10.27 2.52 -20.75
CA LEU A 301 9.62 1.30 -21.21
C LEU A 301 9.91 0.20 -20.18
N LEU A 302 8.87 -0.40 -19.62
CA LEU A 302 8.95 -1.40 -18.55
C LEU A 302 8.50 -2.76 -19.06
N ALA A 303 9.18 -3.81 -18.59
CA ALA A 303 8.69 -5.17 -18.73
C ALA A 303 9.13 -6.00 -17.51
N GLU A 304 8.20 -6.78 -16.94
CA GLU A 304 8.46 -7.67 -15.79
C GLU A 304 7.76 -9.00 -15.99
N TYR A 305 8.36 -10.06 -15.46
CA TYR A 305 7.79 -11.40 -15.38
C TYR A 305 7.50 -11.72 -13.92
N LEU A 306 6.27 -12.13 -13.65
CA LEU A 306 5.74 -12.49 -12.34
C LEU A 306 5.56 -14.01 -12.29
N TYR A 307 6.09 -14.63 -11.22
CA TYR A 307 6.03 -16.08 -11.08
C TYR A 307 5.81 -16.49 -9.62
N ASP A 308 4.94 -17.50 -9.44
CA ASP A 308 4.72 -18.16 -8.15
C ASP A 308 4.66 -19.69 -8.40
N ASP A 309 5.55 -20.45 -7.76
CA ASP A 309 5.69 -21.89 -8.01
C ASP A 309 4.52 -22.74 -7.53
N ARG A 310 3.54 -22.14 -6.83
CA ARG A 310 2.28 -22.79 -6.47
C ARG A 310 1.31 -22.91 -7.69
N GLY A 311 1.54 -22.16 -8.76
CA GLY A 311 0.68 -22.12 -9.94
C GLY A 311 -0.78 -21.85 -9.58
N ALA A 312 -1.70 -22.66 -10.04
CA ALA A 312 -3.14 -22.52 -9.79
C ALA A 312 -3.55 -22.57 -8.30
N ASN A 313 -2.65 -22.96 -7.39
CA ASN A 313 -2.87 -22.94 -5.94
C ASN A 313 -2.33 -21.66 -5.28
N ALA A 314 -1.79 -20.73 -6.05
CA ALA A 314 -1.32 -19.45 -5.53
C ALA A 314 -2.49 -18.64 -4.95
N THR A 315 -2.20 -17.87 -3.89
CA THR A 315 -3.15 -16.94 -3.27
C THR A 315 -3.04 -15.52 -3.85
N THR A 316 -2.30 -15.39 -4.94
CA THR A 316 -2.15 -14.19 -5.77
C THR A 316 -2.66 -14.47 -7.18
N PRO A 317 -3.24 -13.50 -7.89
CA PRO A 317 -3.59 -13.67 -9.31
C PRO A 317 -2.36 -13.69 -10.23
N PHE A 318 -1.16 -13.44 -9.73
CA PHE A 318 0.08 -13.23 -10.50
C PHE A 318 1.01 -14.44 -10.36
N GLN A 319 0.66 -15.58 -10.95
CA GLN A 319 1.43 -16.82 -10.83
C GLN A 319 2.29 -17.16 -12.06
N ASN A 320 1.95 -16.65 -13.26
CA ASN A 320 2.68 -16.83 -14.51
C ASN A 320 2.34 -15.71 -15.50
N ASP A 321 2.70 -14.50 -15.15
CA ASP A 321 2.22 -13.28 -15.80
C ASP A 321 3.35 -12.47 -16.39
N VAL A 322 3.04 -11.66 -17.39
CA VAL A 322 3.94 -10.65 -17.95
C VAL A 322 3.30 -9.29 -17.80
N PHE A 323 4.02 -8.40 -17.13
CA PHE A 323 3.73 -6.97 -17.13
C PHE A 323 4.52 -6.28 -18.23
N ALA A 324 3.87 -5.37 -18.96
CA ALA A 324 4.51 -4.41 -19.85
C ALA A 324 3.94 -3.03 -19.61
N GLY A 325 4.79 -2.00 -19.57
CA GLY A 325 4.37 -0.64 -19.25
C GLY A 325 5.17 0.43 -19.95
N ALA A 326 4.60 1.64 -19.92
CA ALA A 326 5.24 2.85 -20.40
C ALA A 326 5.02 3.98 -19.39
N ARG A 327 6.11 4.57 -18.91
CA ARG A 327 6.11 5.70 -17.98
C ARG A 327 6.55 6.96 -18.70
N LEU A 328 5.78 8.01 -18.60
CA LEU A 328 6.08 9.32 -19.15
C LEU A 328 6.32 10.31 -18.03
N ALA A 329 7.54 10.83 -17.90
CA ALA A 329 7.92 11.87 -16.94
C ALA A 329 8.21 13.17 -17.69
N PHE A 330 7.44 14.21 -17.41
CA PHE A 330 7.57 15.48 -18.15
C PHE A 330 8.66 16.39 -17.60
N TYR A 331 9.10 16.20 -16.37
CA TYR A 331 10.04 17.08 -15.64
C TYR A 331 9.65 18.56 -15.67
N ASP A 332 8.35 18.84 -15.77
CA ASP A 332 7.81 20.18 -15.73
C ASP A 332 7.62 20.68 -14.28
N VAL A 333 7.39 21.98 -14.11
CA VAL A 333 7.14 22.59 -12.79
C VAL A 333 5.92 21.99 -12.10
N ALA A 334 5.00 21.42 -12.87
CA ALA A 334 3.80 20.76 -12.38
C ALA A 334 4.04 19.31 -11.96
N SER A 335 5.25 18.75 -12.09
CA SER A 335 5.58 17.35 -11.82
C SER A 335 4.59 16.40 -12.49
N SER A 336 4.33 16.64 -13.79
CA SER A 336 3.39 15.82 -14.56
C SER A 336 4.02 14.47 -14.89
N GLU A 337 3.31 13.39 -14.63
CA GLU A 337 3.72 12.04 -14.98
C GLU A 337 2.51 11.18 -15.33
N ALA A 338 2.74 10.14 -16.10
CA ALA A 338 1.75 9.12 -16.41
C ALA A 338 2.42 7.75 -16.53
N LEU A 339 1.73 6.71 -16.09
CA LEU A 339 2.11 5.31 -16.25
C LEU A 339 0.93 4.55 -16.85
N LEU A 340 1.17 3.87 -17.96
CA LEU A 340 0.25 2.91 -18.54
C LEU A 340 0.89 1.52 -18.46
N GLY A 341 0.21 0.56 -17.85
CA GLY A 341 0.67 -0.80 -17.71
C GLY A 341 -0.40 -1.82 -18.11
N ILE A 342 0.04 -2.99 -18.53
CA ILE A 342 -0.81 -4.16 -18.74
C ILE A 342 -0.14 -5.38 -18.14
N ILE A 343 -0.89 -6.14 -17.33
CA ILE A 343 -0.51 -7.49 -16.89
C ILE A 343 -1.31 -8.48 -17.72
N VAL A 344 -0.64 -9.49 -18.27
CA VAL A 344 -1.24 -10.55 -19.08
C VAL A 344 -0.88 -11.89 -18.46
N ASP A 345 -1.89 -12.64 -18.05
CA ASP A 345 -1.73 -14.03 -17.61
C ASP A 345 -1.41 -14.91 -18.83
N ARG A 346 -0.36 -15.73 -18.71
CA ARG A 346 0.11 -16.62 -19.79
C ARG A 346 -0.63 -17.95 -19.82
N ASP A 347 -1.34 -18.29 -18.76
CA ASP A 347 -2.09 -19.55 -18.65
C ASP A 347 -3.57 -19.37 -18.96
N SER A 348 -4.04 -18.12 -19.07
CA SER A 348 -5.42 -17.77 -19.38
C SER A 348 -5.51 -16.57 -20.35
N ASN A 349 -6.71 -16.01 -20.50
CA ASN A 349 -6.94 -14.78 -21.27
C ASN A 349 -7.07 -13.54 -20.37
N ALA A 350 -6.78 -13.67 -19.06
CA ALA A 350 -6.91 -12.57 -18.11
C ALA A 350 -5.92 -11.45 -18.43
N ARG A 351 -6.43 -10.23 -18.39
CA ARG A 351 -5.63 -9.02 -18.58
C ARG A 351 -6.11 -7.95 -17.61
N ILE A 352 -5.14 -7.27 -17.00
CA ILE A 352 -5.39 -6.11 -16.17
C ILE A 352 -4.66 -4.94 -16.81
N VAL A 353 -5.38 -3.88 -17.16
CA VAL A 353 -4.78 -2.64 -17.66
C VAL A 353 -4.89 -1.60 -16.57
N ASN A 354 -3.80 -0.89 -16.29
CA ASN A 354 -3.71 0.17 -15.31
C ASN A 354 -3.19 1.45 -15.97
N LEU A 355 -3.87 2.57 -15.72
CA LEU A 355 -3.43 3.90 -16.12
C LEU A 355 -3.42 4.79 -14.89
N GLU A 356 -2.29 5.38 -14.62
CA GLU A 356 -2.11 6.36 -13.56
C GLU A 356 -1.52 7.64 -14.17
N ALA A 357 -2.01 8.78 -13.72
CA ALA A 357 -1.43 10.07 -14.10
C ALA A 357 -1.61 11.07 -12.96
N ASN A 358 -0.65 11.95 -12.80
CA ASN A 358 -0.78 13.03 -11.85
C ASN A 358 -0.19 14.34 -12.36
N ARG A 359 -0.72 15.45 -11.83
CA ARG A 359 -0.26 16.79 -12.12
C ARG A 359 -0.55 17.75 -10.98
N ARG A 360 0.40 18.64 -10.68
CA ARG A 360 0.20 19.73 -9.73
C ARG A 360 -0.34 20.98 -10.44
N PHE A 361 -1.24 21.67 -9.78
CA PHE A 361 -1.76 22.99 -10.17
C PHE A 361 -1.35 24.00 -9.11
N GLY A 362 -0.44 24.90 -9.49
CA GLY A 362 0.18 25.81 -8.53
C GLY A 362 1.04 25.08 -7.50
N LYS A 363 1.09 25.60 -6.28
CA LYS A 363 1.96 25.07 -5.21
C LYS A 363 1.25 24.05 -4.30
N SER A 364 -0.07 24.10 -4.24
CA SER A 364 -0.83 23.43 -3.19
C SER A 364 -1.87 22.43 -3.69
N THR A 365 -2.12 22.31 -4.99
CA THR A 365 -3.15 21.42 -5.50
C THR A 365 -2.54 20.33 -6.38
N LYS A 366 -2.97 19.08 -6.20
CA LYS A 366 -2.61 17.94 -7.05
C LYS A 366 -3.90 17.29 -7.56
N LEU A 367 -3.94 17.01 -8.85
CA LEU A 367 -4.93 16.14 -9.48
C LEU A 367 -4.26 14.81 -9.78
N SER A 368 -4.88 13.72 -9.35
CA SER A 368 -4.51 12.35 -9.69
C SER A 368 -5.65 11.70 -10.46
N LEU A 369 -5.28 10.88 -11.44
CA LEU A 369 -6.17 10.06 -12.24
C LEU A 369 -5.68 8.63 -12.14
N GLU A 370 -6.59 7.70 -11.90
CA GLU A 370 -6.35 6.27 -11.98
C GLU A 370 -7.49 5.63 -12.79
N ALA A 371 -7.16 4.69 -13.66
CA ALA A 371 -8.16 3.88 -14.33
C ALA A 371 -7.68 2.45 -14.43
N ARG A 372 -8.59 1.49 -14.24
CA ARG A 372 -8.28 0.07 -14.25
C ARG A 372 -9.34 -0.71 -15.02
N TRP A 373 -8.89 -1.69 -15.81
CA TRP A 373 -9.75 -2.58 -16.59
C TRP A 373 -9.38 -4.03 -16.36
N PHE A 374 -10.42 -4.88 -16.22
CA PHE A 374 -10.33 -6.31 -15.97
C PHE A 374 -10.95 -7.07 -17.17
N THR A 375 -10.14 -7.61 -18.04
CA THR A 375 -10.61 -8.23 -19.29
C THR A 375 -10.26 -9.71 -19.36
N GLY A 376 -11.20 -10.53 -19.82
CA GLY A 376 -10.97 -11.96 -20.05
C GLY A 376 -10.74 -12.79 -18.78
N ILE A 377 -11.16 -12.31 -17.61
CA ILE A 377 -10.95 -12.96 -16.32
C ILE A 377 -11.77 -14.25 -16.26
N PRO A 378 -11.15 -15.45 -16.17
CA PRO A 378 -11.88 -16.71 -16.13
C PRO A 378 -12.49 -16.96 -14.75
N VAL A 379 -13.51 -17.83 -14.68
CA VAL A 379 -14.24 -18.12 -13.43
C VAL A 379 -13.37 -18.72 -12.33
N THR A 380 -12.22 -19.29 -12.69
CA THR A 380 -11.25 -19.90 -11.78
C THR A 380 -10.26 -18.89 -11.19
N ASP A 381 -10.24 -17.66 -11.70
CA ASP A 381 -9.33 -16.62 -11.27
C ASP A 381 -9.82 -15.94 -9.98
N LEU A 382 -8.88 -15.53 -9.14
CA LEU A 382 -9.17 -14.79 -7.90
C LEU A 382 -9.85 -13.44 -8.16
N LEU A 383 -9.56 -12.82 -9.31
CA LEU A 383 -10.13 -11.54 -9.73
C LEU A 383 -11.50 -11.67 -10.43
N TYR A 384 -12.05 -12.91 -10.57
CA TYR A 384 -13.34 -13.10 -11.26
C TYR A 384 -14.48 -12.26 -10.69
N SER A 385 -14.46 -12.00 -9.38
CA SER A 385 -15.44 -11.13 -8.72
C SER A 385 -15.31 -9.65 -9.09
N GLN A 386 -14.21 -9.23 -9.71
CA GLN A 386 -13.94 -7.86 -10.12
C GLN A 386 -14.08 -7.64 -11.65
N ARG A 387 -14.49 -8.67 -12.41
CA ARG A 387 -14.55 -8.63 -13.88
C ARG A 387 -15.47 -7.59 -14.50
N GLN A 388 -16.31 -6.94 -13.71
CA GLN A 388 -17.18 -5.81 -14.08
C GLN A 388 -16.86 -4.55 -13.27
N ASP A 389 -15.69 -4.52 -12.62
CA ASP A 389 -15.27 -3.42 -11.78
C ASP A 389 -14.27 -2.49 -12.50
N ASP A 390 -14.40 -2.39 -13.83
CA ASP A 390 -13.67 -1.41 -14.64
C ASP A 390 -14.02 -0.01 -14.16
N TYR A 391 -13.01 0.84 -13.85
CA TYR A 391 -13.28 2.14 -13.27
C TYR A 391 -12.33 3.25 -13.72
N LEU A 392 -12.80 4.48 -13.54
CA LEU A 392 -12.02 5.70 -13.55
C LEU A 392 -12.14 6.38 -12.20
N GLN A 393 -11.02 6.75 -11.62
CA GLN A 393 -10.92 7.53 -10.39
C GLN A 393 -10.24 8.87 -10.65
N LEU A 394 -10.79 9.92 -10.07
CA LEU A 394 -10.22 11.25 -10.04
C LEU A 394 -10.10 11.71 -8.58
N GLU A 395 -8.90 12.11 -8.19
CA GLU A 395 -8.65 12.68 -6.86
C GLU A 395 -8.08 14.08 -6.98
N LEU A 396 -8.67 15.01 -6.24
CA LEU A 396 -8.17 16.37 -6.09
C LEU A 396 -7.74 16.59 -4.64
N ALA A 397 -6.45 16.82 -4.42
CA ALA A 397 -5.87 17.06 -3.10
C ALA A 397 -5.32 18.49 -2.98
N TYR A 398 -5.61 19.16 -1.86
CA TYR A 398 -5.04 20.44 -1.47
C TYR A 398 -4.08 20.25 -0.31
N TYR A 399 -2.86 20.74 -0.47
CA TYR A 399 -1.77 20.69 0.52
C TYR A 399 -1.60 22.03 1.22
N PHE A 400 -1.42 22.00 2.53
CA PHE A 400 -1.24 23.18 3.38
C PHE A 400 -0.06 23.01 4.35
#